data_b7a6ef69b04589dd2087adb4cb28590a
#
_entry.id   b7a6ef69b04589dd2087adb4cb28590a
#
_cell.length_a   1.000
_cell.length_b   1.000
_cell.length_c   1.000
_cell.angle_alpha   90.00
_cell.angle_beta   90.00
_cell.angle_gamma   90.00
#
_symmetry.space_group_name_H-M   'P 1'
#
loop_
_entity.id
_entity.type
_entity.pdbx_description
1 polymer ?
#
loop_
_entity_poly.entity_id
_entity_poly.type
_entity_poly.pdbx_seq_one_letter_code
_entity_poly.pdbx_strand_id
1 'polypeptide(L)'
;MNIINIEHISKIFGGKVIFDDVSCGISEGEKIGVIGINGTGKTTLLRVLAGLEQPDEGQVITQNGIRIAYLQQNPAFPEEKTVLSYVTDGMWDMDWTLQSEAKSMLNQLGIVDHEQPLAELSGGQRRKAALVRTLVQDFDVLLLDEPTNHLDNEMLTWLEDYLNRYKGTVIMVTHDRYFLDRVSNRILELDHGKIYSYEANYSKFLELKVQREEMALATERKRQSVLRMELEWAKRGCRAR
;
A
#
# COMPACT_ATOMS: atom_id res chain seq x y z
N MET A 1 12.67 13.14 -6.29
CA MET A 1 13.81 12.27 -5.92
C MET A 1 13.26 11.01 -5.31
N ASN A 2 13.79 9.81 -5.65
CA ASN A 2 13.31 8.58 -5.03
C ASN A 2 13.76 8.51 -3.58
N ILE A 3 12.81 8.27 -2.68
CA ILE A 3 13.06 8.09 -1.24
C ILE A 3 13.11 6.60 -0.85
N ILE A 4 12.47 5.75 -1.67
CA ILE A 4 12.53 4.29 -1.53
C ILE A 4 12.76 3.70 -2.92
N ASN A 5 13.72 2.78 -3.05
CA ASN A 5 13.95 1.97 -4.24
C ASN A 5 13.77 0.50 -3.90
N ILE A 6 12.88 -0.14 -4.62
CA ILE A 6 12.73 -1.59 -4.64
C ILE A 6 13.58 -2.11 -5.79
N GLU A 7 14.52 -3.01 -5.51
CA GLU A 7 15.46 -3.52 -6.50
C GLU A 7 15.41 -5.04 -6.58
N HIS A 8 14.90 -5.55 -7.69
CA HIS A 8 14.91 -6.96 -8.06
C HIS A 8 14.35 -7.89 -6.96
N ILE A 9 13.30 -7.45 -6.24
CA ILE A 9 12.74 -8.29 -5.17
C ILE A 9 11.98 -9.48 -5.73
N SER A 10 12.26 -10.65 -5.15
CA SER A 10 11.49 -11.87 -5.34
C SER A 10 11.00 -12.38 -3.99
N LYS A 11 9.80 -12.94 -3.96
CA LYS A 11 9.20 -13.49 -2.74
C LYS A 11 8.29 -14.66 -3.05
N ILE A 12 8.50 -15.76 -2.35
CA ILE A 12 7.66 -16.95 -2.42
C ILE A 12 7.03 -17.18 -1.06
N PHE A 13 5.74 -17.41 -1.02
CA PHE A 13 5.02 -17.72 0.20
C PHE A 13 4.16 -18.98 0.01
N GLY A 14 4.39 -20.03 0.82
CA GLY A 14 3.64 -21.28 0.74
C GLY A 14 3.68 -21.96 -0.64
N GLY A 15 4.80 -21.81 -1.37
CA GLY A 15 4.95 -22.33 -2.73
C GLY A 15 4.35 -21.46 -3.84
N LYS A 16 3.71 -20.34 -3.49
CA LYS A 16 3.18 -19.37 -4.44
C LYS A 16 4.15 -18.22 -4.62
N VAL A 17 4.49 -17.89 -5.87
CA VAL A 17 5.26 -16.68 -6.20
C VAL A 17 4.40 -15.45 -5.93
N ILE A 18 4.86 -14.60 -5.04
CA ILE A 18 4.23 -13.32 -4.67
C ILE A 18 4.86 -12.16 -5.47
N PHE A 19 6.19 -12.12 -5.52
CA PHE A 19 6.97 -11.19 -6.36
C PHE A 19 7.98 -11.99 -7.17
N ASP A 20 8.17 -11.59 -8.42
CA ASP A 20 9.05 -12.21 -9.39
C ASP A 20 9.89 -11.12 -10.08
N ASP A 21 11.09 -10.88 -9.54
CA ASP A 21 12.04 -9.88 -10.05
C ASP A 21 11.41 -8.50 -10.24
N VAL A 22 10.89 -7.93 -9.15
CA VAL A 22 10.16 -6.67 -9.15
C VAL A 22 11.08 -5.51 -8.79
N SER A 23 11.06 -4.45 -9.59
CA SER A 23 11.78 -3.20 -9.32
C SER A 23 10.84 -2.00 -9.47
N CYS A 24 10.88 -1.08 -8.51
CA CYS A 24 10.04 0.12 -8.51
C CYS A 24 10.67 1.21 -7.64
N GLY A 25 10.70 2.45 -8.11
CA GLY A 25 11.07 3.63 -7.32
C GLY A 25 9.84 4.34 -6.78
N ILE A 26 9.94 4.86 -5.56
CA ILE A 26 8.92 5.67 -4.88
C ILE A 26 9.52 7.03 -4.60
N SER A 27 8.87 8.10 -5.08
CA SER A 27 9.34 9.47 -4.93
C SER A 27 8.68 10.16 -3.74
N GLU A 28 9.33 11.20 -3.26
CA GLU A 28 8.81 12.05 -2.21
C GLU A 28 7.48 12.71 -2.65
N GLY A 29 6.50 12.74 -1.74
CA GLY A 29 5.20 13.39 -1.95
C GLY A 29 4.20 12.57 -2.81
N GLU A 30 4.56 11.38 -3.28
CA GLU A 30 3.64 10.52 -4.01
C GLU A 30 2.52 9.97 -3.10
N LYS A 31 1.31 9.90 -3.65
CA LYS A 31 0.15 9.25 -3.03
C LYS A 31 -0.17 8.00 -3.83
N ILE A 32 0.32 6.87 -3.38
CA ILE A 32 0.31 5.61 -4.13
C ILE A 32 -0.82 4.71 -3.64
N GLY A 33 -1.73 4.35 -4.55
CA GLY A 33 -2.69 3.27 -4.32
C GLY A 33 -2.13 1.93 -4.80
N VAL A 34 -2.07 0.93 -3.93
CA VAL A 34 -1.65 -0.44 -4.28
C VAL A 34 -2.89 -1.29 -4.48
N ILE A 35 -3.05 -1.84 -5.68
CA ILE A 35 -4.20 -2.63 -6.06
C ILE A 35 -3.80 -4.01 -6.60
N GLY A 36 -4.73 -4.93 -6.62
CA GLY A 36 -4.56 -6.30 -7.10
C GLY A 36 -5.60 -7.22 -6.48
N ILE A 37 -5.77 -8.41 -7.04
CA ILE A 37 -6.68 -9.42 -6.49
C ILE A 37 -6.21 -9.89 -5.10
N ASN A 38 -7.09 -10.54 -4.34
CA ASN A 38 -6.71 -11.03 -3.03
C ASN A 38 -5.62 -12.11 -3.15
N GLY A 39 -4.61 -12.03 -2.28
CA GLY A 39 -3.47 -12.95 -2.27
C GLY A 39 -2.39 -12.65 -3.33
N THR A 40 -2.38 -11.45 -3.96
CA THR A 40 -1.28 -11.01 -4.84
C THR A 40 -0.09 -10.42 -4.09
N GLY A 41 -0.18 -10.25 -2.75
CA GLY A 41 0.95 -9.75 -1.96
C GLY A 41 0.89 -8.27 -1.60
N LYS A 42 -0.27 -7.60 -1.67
CA LYS A 42 -0.41 -6.18 -1.31
C LYS A 42 0.10 -5.88 0.10
N THR A 43 -0.40 -6.61 1.11
CA THR A 43 0.05 -6.51 2.51
C THR A 43 1.53 -6.90 2.65
N THR A 44 1.99 -7.92 1.90
CA THR A 44 3.40 -8.35 1.90
C THR A 44 4.30 -7.22 1.39
N LEU A 45 3.89 -6.50 0.33
CA LEU A 45 4.63 -5.35 -0.17
C LEU A 45 4.75 -4.27 0.91
N LEU A 46 3.65 -3.90 1.59
CA LEU A 46 3.71 -2.92 2.68
C LEU A 46 4.61 -3.37 3.82
N ARG A 47 4.57 -4.67 4.19
CA ARG A 47 5.44 -5.24 5.24
C ARG A 47 6.92 -5.22 4.85
N VAL A 48 7.23 -5.48 3.58
CA VAL A 48 8.59 -5.39 3.04
C VAL A 48 9.06 -3.94 3.06
N LEU A 49 8.24 -2.98 2.66
CA LEU A 49 8.55 -1.54 2.71
C LEU A 49 8.72 -1.04 4.15
N ALA A 50 7.95 -1.57 5.09
CA ALA A 50 8.07 -1.27 6.53
C ALA A 50 9.29 -1.93 7.19
N GLY A 51 10.06 -2.77 6.47
CA GLY A 51 11.17 -3.53 7.04
C GLY A 51 10.77 -4.68 7.98
N LEU A 52 9.47 -5.02 8.03
CA LEU A 52 8.91 -6.09 8.87
C LEU A 52 9.02 -7.47 8.22
N GLU A 53 9.29 -7.52 6.93
CA GLU A 53 9.48 -8.73 6.16
C GLU A 53 10.61 -8.55 5.17
N GLN A 54 11.47 -9.58 5.03
CA GLN A 54 12.57 -9.55 4.07
C GLN A 54 12.13 -10.20 2.76
N PRO A 55 12.51 -9.66 1.59
CA PRO A 55 12.38 -10.39 0.33
C PRO A 55 13.31 -11.61 0.34
N ASP A 56 13.01 -12.61 -0.48
CA ASP A 56 13.88 -13.81 -0.62
C ASP A 56 15.10 -13.50 -1.51
N GLU A 57 14.93 -12.60 -2.49
CA GLU A 57 15.98 -12.05 -3.33
C GLU A 57 15.77 -10.54 -3.52
N GLY A 58 16.85 -9.84 -3.87
CA GLY A 58 16.83 -8.38 -4.05
C GLY A 58 16.85 -7.62 -2.74
N GLN A 59 16.55 -6.33 -2.81
CA GLN A 59 16.60 -5.46 -1.63
C GLN A 59 15.66 -4.26 -1.76
N VAL A 60 15.32 -3.67 -0.60
CA VAL A 60 14.65 -2.37 -0.52
C VAL A 60 15.64 -1.37 0.08
N ILE A 61 15.94 -0.32 -0.67
CA ILE A 61 16.83 0.75 -0.25
C ILE A 61 15.99 1.97 0.10
N THR A 62 16.08 2.41 1.35
CA THR A 62 15.46 3.65 1.82
C THR A 62 16.51 4.74 1.98
N GLN A 63 16.16 5.97 1.71
CA GLN A 63 17.02 7.12 1.97
C GLN A 63 17.31 7.20 3.48
N ASN A 64 18.55 7.54 3.84
CA ASN A 64 18.95 7.65 5.23
C ASN A 64 18.11 8.67 6.00
N GLY A 65 17.64 8.27 7.20
CA GLY A 65 16.87 9.12 8.08
C GLY A 65 15.35 9.16 7.77
N ILE A 66 14.88 8.46 6.75
CA ILE A 66 13.43 8.35 6.47
C ILE A 66 12.74 7.55 7.56
N ARG A 67 11.69 8.14 8.12
CA ARG A 67 10.84 7.52 9.13
C ARG A 67 9.58 7.00 8.46
N ILE A 68 9.27 5.74 8.71
CA ILE A 68 8.12 5.05 8.12
C ILE A 68 7.12 4.72 9.21
N ALA A 69 5.90 5.25 9.12
CA ALA A 69 4.78 4.82 9.94
C ALA A 69 3.94 3.80 9.18
N TYR A 70 3.48 2.75 9.86
CA TYR A 70 2.71 1.67 9.24
C TYR A 70 1.47 1.31 10.03
N LEU A 71 0.29 1.54 9.45
CA LEU A 71 -0.99 1.00 9.92
C LEU A 71 -1.18 -0.40 9.36
N GLN A 72 -1.05 -1.40 10.22
CA GLN A 72 -1.25 -2.81 9.85
C GLN A 72 -2.74 -3.12 9.68
N GLN A 73 -3.06 -4.10 8.82
CA GLN A 73 -4.42 -4.60 8.65
C GLN A 73 -5.03 -5.13 9.97
N ASN A 74 -4.24 -5.81 10.79
CA ASN A 74 -4.63 -6.32 12.10
C ASN A 74 -3.63 -5.83 13.17
N PRO A 75 -3.83 -4.61 13.72
CA PRO A 75 -2.97 -4.10 14.78
C PRO A 75 -3.13 -4.91 16.07
N ALA A 76 -2.05 -5.03 16.85
CA ALA A 76 -2.12 -5.60 18.18
C ALA A 76 -2.69 -4.59 19.17
N PHE A 77 -3.54 -5.06 20.09
CA PHE A 77 -4.17 -4.25 21.11
C PHE A 77 -3.87 -4.86 22.49
N PRO A 78 -2.87 -4.33 23.23
CA PRO A 78 -2.59 -4.74 24.61
C PRO A 78 -3.78 -4.41 25.51
N GLU A 79 -4.32 -5.41 26.23
CA GLU A 79 -5.54 -5.25 27.04
C GLU A 79 -5.32 -4.34 28.25
N GLU A 80 -4.09 -4.26 28.75
CA GLU A 80 -3.71 -3.47 29.92
C GLU A 80 -3.57 -1.96 29.67
N LYS A 81 -3.60 -1.53 28.40
CA LYS A 81 -3.43 -0.11 28.04
C LYS A 81 -4.75 0.64 27.96
N THR A 82 -4.71 1.92 28.35
CA THR A 82 -5.78 2.88 28.01
C THR A 82 -5.63 3.37 26.56
N VAL A 83 -6.69 3.96 26.03
CA VAL A 83 -6.68 4.52 24.66
C VAL A 83 -5.53 5.50 24.48
N LEU A 84 -5.38 6.46 25.40
CA LEU A 84 -4.34 7.47 25.32
C LEU A 84 -2.94 6.84 25.43
N SER A 85 -2.74 5.95 26.40
CA SER A 85 -1.45 5.28 26.59
C SER A 85 -1.06 4.40 25.41
N TYR A 86 -2.02 3.84 24.70
CA TYR A 86 -1.78 3.09 23.47
C TYR A 86 -1.37 4.00 22.29
N VAL A 87 -2.08 5.11 22.12
CA VAL A 87 -1.83 6.05 21.01
C VAL A 87 -0.48 6.74 21.16
N THR A 88 -0.11 7.08 22.38
CA THR A 88 1.17 7.76 22.68
C THR A 88 2.32 6.82 22.99
N ASP A 89 2.14 5.52 22.87
CA ASP A 89 3.14 4.49 23.15
C ASP A 89 4.38 4.63 22.26
N GLY A 90 5.55 4.68 22.90
CA GLY A 90 6.81 4.91 22.20
C GLY A 90 7.16 6.38 21.94
N MET A 91 6.28 7.32 22.34
CA MET A 91 6.56 8.75 22.32
C MET A 91 7.18 9.17 23.65
N TRP A 92 7.98 10.25 23.61
CA TRP A 92 8.58 10.79 24.84
C TRP A 92 7.46 11.31 25.76
N ASP A 93 7.45 10.87 27.01
CA ASP A 93 6.41 11.13 28.02
C ASP A 93 6.11 12.63 28.29
N MET A 94 6.86 13.54 27.75
CA MET A 94 6.80 14.99 28.00
C MET A 94 6.38 15.84 26.78
N ASP A 95 5.98 15.26 25.65
CA ASP A 95 5.51 16.08 24.53
C ASP A 95 4.00 16.36 24.63
N TRP A 96 3.68 17.43 25.38
CA TRP A 96 2.31 17.90 25.56
C TRP A 96 1.61 18.25 24.24
N THR A 97 2.37 18.60 23.21
CA THR A 97 1.84 18.95 21.88
C THR A 97 1.28 17.73 21.21
N LEU A 98 2.07 16.64 21.18
CA LEU A 98 1.66 15.35 20.60
C LEU A 98 0.46 14.74 21.35
N GLN A 99 0.44 14.84 22.69
CA GLN A 99 -0.71 14.37 23.46
C GLN A 99 -1.99 15.17 23.15
N SER A 100 -1.87 16.49 22.99
CA SER A 100 -3.00 17.35 22.61
C SER A 100 -3.50 17.03 21.21
N GLU A 101 -2.61 16.77 20.26
CA GLU A 101 -2.93 16.35 18.92
C GLU A 101 -3.60 14.98 18.89
N ALA A 102 -3.06 14.00 19.63
CA ALA A 102 -3.65 12.68 19.78
C ALA A 102 -5.09 12.76 20.33
N LYS A 103 -5.31 13.55 21.40
CA LYS A 103 -6.64 13.77 21.99
C LYS A 103 -7.59 14.44 21.01
N SER A 104 -7.11 15.43 20.24
CA SER A 104 -7.90 16.10 19.22
C SER A 104 -8.35 15.12 18.13
N MET A 105 -7.44 14.31 17.60
CA MET A 105 -7.76 13.29 16.59
C MET A 105 -8.70 12.21 17.13
N LEU A 106 -8.50 11.73 18.36
CA LEU A 106 -9.39 10.77 19.01
C LEU A 106 -10.82 11.33 19.12
N ASN A 107 -10.96 12.59 19.57
CA ASN A 107 -12.27 13.26 19.65
C ASN A 107 -12.96 13.36 18.29
N GLN A 108 -12.20 13.73 17.24
CA GLN A 108 -12.72 13.80 15.88
C GLN A 108 -13.21 12.45 15.36
N LEU A 109 -12.56 11.36 15.79
CA LEU A 109 -12.96 9.99 15.46
C LEU A 109 -14.01 9.40 16.41
N GLY A 110 -14.58 10.22 17.32
CA GLY A 110 -15.67 9.84 18.22
C GLY A 110 -15.21 9.02 19.45
N ILE A 111 -13.92 9.07 19.81
CA ILE A 111 -13.38 8.47 21.03
C ILE A 111 -13.13 9.59 22.03
N VAL A 112 -14.08 9.82 22.93
CA VAL A 112 -14.07 10.96 23.89
C VAL A 112 -13.41 10.60 25.20
N ASP A 113 -13.62 9.37 25.69
CA ASP A 113 -12.96 8.89 26.91
C ASP A 113 -11.59 8.28 26.57
N HIS A 114 -10.56 9.07 26.78
CA HIS A 114 -9.19 8.69 26.44
C HIS A 114 -8.53 7.77 27.48
N GLU A 115 -9.07 7.72 28.70
CA GLU A 115 -8.54 6.90 29.79
C GLU A 115 -9.23 5.52 29.87
N GLN A 116 -10.28 5.28 29.07
CA GLN A 116 -10.93 3.97 29.03
C GLN A 116 -9.96 2.87 28.56
N PRO A 117 -10.08 1.64 29.11
CA PRO A 117 -9.28 0.50 28.67
C PRO A 117 -9.55 0.15 27.20
N LEU A 118 -8.50 -0.21 26.46
CA LEU A 118 -8.65 -0.68 25.07
C LEU A 118 -9.57 -1.90 24.94
N ALA A 119 -9.59 -2.75 25.98
CA ALA A 119 -10.43 -3.94 26.02
C ALA A 119 -11.94 -3.61 25.93
N GLU A 120 -12.36 -2.44 26.38
CA GLU A 120 -13.75 -1.99 26.37
C GLU A 120 -14.19 -1.40 25.03
N LEU A 121 -13.25 -1.06 24.15
CA LEU A 121 -13.54 -0.54 22.83
C LEU A 121 -14.12 -1.59 21.90
N SER A 122 -15.07 -1.18 21.06
CA SER A 122 -15.51 -1.98 19.92
C SER A 122 -14.36 -2.18 18.91
N GLY A 123 -14.44 -3.21 18.05
CA GLY A 123 -13.44 -3.47 17.03
C GLY A 123 -13.19 -2.27 16.11
N GLY A 124 -14.27 -1.53 15.76
CA GLY A 124 -14.15 -0.29 14.97
C GLY A 124 -13.42 0.83 15.72
N GLN A 125 -13.74 1.04 17.00
CA GLN A 125 -13.06 2.03 17.82
C GLN A 125 -11.57 1.71 18.04
N ARG A 126 -11.23 0.42 18.24
CA ARG A 126 -9.82 -0.02 18.33
C ARG A 126 -9.06 0.32 17.04
N ARG A 127 -9.67 0.11 15.87
CA ARG A 127 -9.05 0.48 14.59
C ARG A 127 -8.85 1.98 14.44
N LYS A 128 -9.82 2.79 14.87
CA LYS A 128 -9.68 4.26 14.92
C LYS A 128 -8.52 4.68 15.82
N ALA A 129 -8.39 4.08 17.00
CA ALA A 129 -7.25 4.33 17.88
C ALA A 129 -5.91 3.93 17.25
N ALA A 130 -5.85 2.80 16.52
CA ALA A 130 -4.66 2.40 15.79
C ALA A 130 -4.30 3.37 14.65
N LEU A 131 -5.31 3.89 13.94
CA LEU A 131 -5.11 4.93 12.93
C LEU A 131 -4.53 6.19 13.56
N VAL A 132 -5.11 6.69 14.66
CA VAL A 132 -4.57 7.87 15.38
C VAL A 132 -3.14 7.63 15.83
N ARG A 133 -2.84 6.46 16.44
CA ARG A 133 -1.48 6.08 16.83
C ARG A 133 -0.49 6.20 15.67
N THR A 134 -0.91 5.80 14.47
CA THR A 134 -0.06 5.85 13.29
C THR A 134 0.13 7.28 12.79
N LEU A 135 -0.94 8.09 12.83
CA LEU A 135 -0.92 9.46 12.29
C LEU A 135 -0.26 10.49 13.21
N VAL A 136 -0.22 10.24 14.52
CA VAL A 136 0.41 11.14 15.51
C VAL A 136 1.94 10.98 15.54
N GLN A 137 2.46 9.85 15.04
CA GLN A 137 3.90 9.65 14.92
C GLN A 137 4.51 10.66 13.94
N ASP A 138 5.78 10.95 14.15
CA ASP A 138 6.56 11.75 13.21
C ASP A 138 7.08 10.84 12.09
N PHE A 139 6.63 11.05 10.86
CA PHE A 139 6.95 10.20 9.72
C PHE A 139 7.10 11.00 8.42
N ASP A 140 7.88 10.44 7.50
CA ASP A 140 8.09 10.95 6.15
C ASP A 140 7.32 10.11 5.12
N VAL A 141 7.14 8.81 5.44
CA VAL A 141 6.37 7.84 4.64
C VAL A 141 5.29 7.19 5.50
N LEU A 142 4.07 7.21 5.02
CA LEU A 142 2.91 6.60 5.66
C LEU A 142 2.44 5.39 4.85
N LEU A 143 2.46 4.22 5.49
CA LEU A 143 1.94 2.97 4.92
C LEU A 143 0.60 2.64 5.56
N LEU A 144 -0.44 2.46 4.76
CA LEU A 144 -1.81 2.19 5.23
C LEU A 144 -2.34 0.89 4.62
N ASP A 145 -2.62 -0.10 5.46
CA ASP A 145 -3.21 -1.38 5.04
C ASP A 145 -4.69 -1.44 5.44
N GLU A 146 -5.57 -1.24 4.45
CA GLU A 146 -7.03 -1.18 4.58
C GLU A 146 -7.51 -0.11 5.60
N PRO A 147 -7.07 1.15 5.48
CA PRO A 147 -7.42 2.19 6.44
C PRO A 147 -8.90 2.56 6.45
N THR A 148 -9.61 2.30 5.35
CA THR A 148 -11.02 2.67 5.15
C THR A 148 -12.00 1.70 5.82
N ASN A 149 -11.53 0.51 6.21
CA ASN A 149 -12.38 -0.49 6.83
C ASN A 149 -12.91 -0.03 8.21
N HIS A 150 -14.21 -0.14 8.40
CA HIS A 150 -14.93 0.26 9.62
C HIS A 150 -14.97 1.77 9.92
N LEU A 151 -14.61 2.61 8.94
CA LEU A 151 -14.86 4.04 9.01
C LEU A 151 -16.23 4.36 8.41
N ASP A 152 -16.92 5.30 9.03
CA ASP A 152 -18.13 5.90 8.45
C ASP A 152 -17.76 7.01 7.43
N ASN A 153 -18.77 7.52 6.71
CA ASN A 153 -18.53 8.50 5.65
C ASN A 153 -17.89 9.80 6.13
N GLU A 154 -18.21 10.24 7.35
CA GLU A 154 -17.65 11.46 7.91
C GLU A 154 -16.15 11.29 8.17
N MET A 155 -15.78 10.13 8.72
CA MET A 155 -14.38 9.79 8.97
C MET A 155 -13.59 9.52 7.72
N LEU A 156 -14.20 8.91 6.70
CA LEU A 156 -13.56 8.75 5.38
C LEU A 156 -13.23 10.14 4.79
N THR A 157 -14.18 11.08 4.85
CA THR A 157 -13.94 12.45 4.36
C THR A 157 -12.82 13.13 5.15
N TRP A 158 -12.81 12.98 6.48
CA TRP A 158 -11.74 13.51 7.31
C TRP A 158 -10.36 12.92 6.94
N LEU A 159 -10.29 11.60 6.73
CA LEU A 159 -9.05 10.92 6.35
C LEU A 159 -8.59 11.35 4.95
N GLU A 160 -9.50 11.47 3.98
CA GLU A 160 -9.22 12.01 2.65
C GLU A 160 -8.59 13.42 2.75
N ASP A 161 -9.21 14.30 3.52
CA ASP A 161 -8.72 15.66 3.72
C ASP A 161 -7.34 15.69 4.40
N TYR A 162 -7.13 14.85 5.40
CA TYR A 162 -5.85 14.73 6.09
C TYR A 162 -4.75 14.29 5.11
N LEU A 163 -4.98 13.21 4.36
CA LEU A 163 -3.99 12.66 3.42
C LEU A 163 -3.71 13.61 2.26
N ASN A 164 -4.71 14.36 1.79
CA ASN A 164 -4.51 15.35 0.72
C ASN A 164 -3.70 16.57 1.18
N ARG A 165 -3.79 16.95 2.45
CA ARG A 165 -2.97 18.05 3.03
C ARG A 165 -1.56 17.61 3.39
N TYR A 166 -1.39 16.34 3.71
CA TYR A 166 -0.09 15.79 4.08
C TYR A 166 0.86 15.84 2.86
N LYS A 167 2.04 16.46 3.03
CA LYS A 167 3.00 16.66 1.93
C LYS A 167 3.95 15.49 1.71
N GLY A 168 4.11 14.61 2.69
CA GLY A 168 4.95 13.42 2.58
C GLY A 168 4.35 12.34 1.68
N THR A 169 5.03 11.22 1.62
CA THR A 169 4.63 10.08 0.78
C THR A 169 3.63 9.18 1.49
N VAL A 170 2.60 8.75 0.78
CA VAL A 170 1.60 7.80 1.29
C VAL A 170 1.51 6.61 0.34
N ILE A 171 1.54 5.41 0.90
CA ILE A 171 1.33 4.16 0.16
C ILE A 171 0.18 3.43 0.85
N MET A 172 -0.90 3.20 0.12
CA MET A 172 -2.12 2.65 0.70
C MET A 172 -2.65 1.45 -0.07
N VAL A 173 -3.11 0.45 0.65
CA VAL A 173 -3.92 -0.66 0.15
C VAL A 173 -5.34 -0.44 0.61
N THR A 174 -6.30 -0.37 -0.29
CA THR A 174 -7.73 -0.34 0.04
C THR A 174 -8.57 -0.88 -1.10
N HIS A 175 -9.74 -1.39 -0.77
CA HIS A 175 -10.77 -1.78 -1.74
C HIS A 175 -11.73 -0.64 -2.08
N ASP A 176 -11.64 0.49 -1.40
CA ASP A 176 -12.46 1.67 -1.68
C ASP A 176 -11.92 2.44 -2.88
N ARG A 177 -12.61 2.27 -4.01
CA ARG A 177 -12.24 2.88 -5.29
C ARG A 177 -12.43 4.39 -5.29
N TYR A 178 -13.45 4.90 -4.58
CA TYR A 178 -13.71 6.33 -4.47
C TYR A 178 -12.63 7.02 -3.65
N PHE A 179 -12.22 6.38 -2.57
CA PHE A 179 -11.10 6.86 -1.75
C PHE A 179 -9.80 6.92 -2.57
N LEU A 180 -9.47 5.83 -3.29
CA LEU A 180 -8.30 5.82 -4.18
C LEU A 180 -8.36 6.92 -5.24
N ASP A 181 -9.52 7.13 -5.86
CA ASP A 181 -9.67 8.14 -6.91
C ASP A 181 -9.42 9.57 -6.44
N ARG A 182 -9.76 9.87 -5.18
CA ARG A 182 -9.62 11.20 -4.57
C ARG A 182 -8.25 11.46 -3.96
N VAL A 183 -7.56 10.42 -3.49
CA VAL A 183 -6.32 10.58 -2.73
C VAL A 183 -5.09 10.22 -3.56
N SER A 184 -5.18 9.20 -4.44
CA SER A 184 -4.00 8.71 -5.16
C SER A 184 -3.68 9.54 -6.41
N ASN A 185 -2.39 9.75 -6.65
CA ASN A 185 -1.85 10.31 -7.90
C ASN A 185 -1.03 9.29 -8.70
N ARG A 186 -0.81 8.11 -8.11
CA ARG A 186 -0.13 6.97 -8.72
C ARG A 186 -0.74 5.66 -8.27
N ILE A 187 -0.89 4.71 -9.18
CA ILE A 187 -1.39 3.36 -8.89
C ILE A 187 -0.28 2.34 -9.17
N LEU A 188 -0.06 1.43 -8.22
CA LEU A 188 0.76 0.24 -8.40
C LEU A 188 -0.17 -0.98 -8.45
N GLU A 189 -0.25 -1.61 -9.60
CA GLU A 189 -1.01 -2.84 -9.79
C GLU A 189 -0.11 -4.06 -9.60
N LEU A 190 -0.47 -4.91 -8.63
CA LEU A 190 0.15 -6.22 -8.41
C LEU A 190 -0.61 -7.28 -9.20
N ASP A 191 0.01 -7.83 -10.22
CA ASP A 191 -0.58 -8.84 -11.08
C ASP A 191 0.46 -9.89 -11.48
N HIS A 192 0.15 -11.18 -11.27
CA HIS A 192 1.01 -12.32 -11.61
C HIS A 192 2.49 -12.18 -11.19
N GLY A 193 2.72 -11.68 -9.96
CA GLY A 193 4.07 -11.51 -9.40
C GLY A 193 4.82 -10.29 -9.93
N LYS A 194 4.23 -9.48 -10.78
CA LYS A 194 4.80 -8.24 -11.33
C LYS A 194 4.11 -7.01 -10.76
N ILE A 195 4.82 -5.88 -10.80
CA ILE A 195 4.26 -4.56 -10.48
C ILE A 195 4.16 -3.73 -11.74
N TYR A 196 2.98 -3.22 -12.02
CA TYR A 196 2.72 -2.24 -13.07
C TYR A 196 2.42 -0.89 -12.45
N SER A 197 3.15 0.13 -12.88
CA SER A 197 3.01 1.49 -12.35
C SER A 197 2.27 2.39 -13.33
N TYR A 198 1.29 3.14 -12.82
CA TYR A 198 0.50 4.09 -13.59
C TYR A 198 0.52 5.45 -12.86
N GLU A 199 1.01 6.48 -13.49
CA GLU A 199 0.97 7.86 -12.99
C GLU A 199 -0.42 8.45 -13.22
N ALA A 200 -1.37 8.00 -12.40
CA ALA A 200 -2.79 8.31 -12.56
C ALA A 200 -3.56 8.04 -11.26
N ASN A 201 -4.75 8.67 -11.11
CA ASN A 201 -5.74 8.28 -10.14
C ASN A 201 -6.45 6.97 -10.57
N TYR A 202 -7.37 6.48 -9.74
CA TYR A 202 -8.01 5.18 -9.99
C TYR A 202 -8.83 5.17 -11.29
N SER A 203 -9.60 6.21 -11.58
CA SER A 203 -10.42 6.29 -12.80
C SER A 203 -9.55 6.24 -14.07
N LYS A 204 -8.49 7.03 -14.11
CA LYS A 204 -7.57 7.05 -15.26
C LYS A 204 -6.75 5.76 -15.37
N PHE A 205 -6.38 5.15 -14.25
CA PHE A 205 -5.75 3.83 -14.23
C PHE A 205 -6.56 2.79 -15.00
N LEU A 206 -7.89 2.74 -14.83
CA LEU A 206 -8.74 1.76 -15.51
C LEU A 206 -8.63 1.87 -17.05
N GLU A 207 -8.60 3.10 -17.59
CA GLU A 207 -8.40 3.33 -19.01
C GLU A 207 -7.04 2.85 -19.48
N LEU A 208 -5.97 3.20 -18.74
CA LEU A 208 -4.61 2.82 -19.07
C LEU A 208 -4.39 1.30 -18.99
N LYS A 209 -5.04 0.65 -18.03
CA LYS A 209 -5.02 -0.82 -17.90
C LYS A 209 -5.61 -1.49 -19.13
N VAL A 210 -6.79 -1.06 -19.58
CA VAL A 210 -7.42 -1.59 -20.81
C VAL A 210 -6.49 -1.45 -22.00
N GLN A 211 -5.91 -0.27 -22.19
CA GLN A 211 -4.96 -0.04 -23.28
C GLN A 211 -3.74 -0.97 -23.21
N ARG A 212 -3.18 -1.18 -22.02
CA ARG A 212 -2.04 -2.11 -21.82
C ARG A 212 -2.42 -3.53 -22.20
N GLU A 213 -3.59 -4.01 -21.74
CA GLU A 213 -4.07 -5.36 -22.03
C GLU A 213 -4.34 -5.56 -23.54
N GLU A 214 -4.94 -4.59 -24.21
CA GLU A 214 -5.15 -4.63 -25.66
C GLU A 214 -3.83 -4.68 -26.42
N MET A 215 -2.83 -3.87 -26.04
CA MET A 215 -1.50 -3.90 -26.64
C MET A 215 -0.79 -5.25 -26.42
N ALA A 216 -0.89 -5.82 -25.22
CA ALA A 216 -0.33 -7.13 -24.91
C ALA A 216 -0.96 -8.23 -25.76
N LEU A 217 -2.29 -8.24 -25.91
CA LEU A 217 -3.01 -9.19 -26.76
C LEU A 217 -2.64 -9.04 -28.26
N ALA A 218 -2.52 -7.81 -28.75
CA ALA A 218 -2.10 -7.55 -30.12
C ALA A 218 -0.66 -8.06 -30.38
N THR A 219 0.24 -7.84 -29.44
CA THR A 219 1.63 -8.31 -29.50
C THR A 219 1.71 -9.83 -29.52
N GLU A 220 0.95 -10.50 -28.64
CA GLU A 220 0.90 -11.96 -28.58
C GLU A 220 0.33 -12.57 -29.86
N ARG A 221 -0.75 -12.00 -30.41
CA ARG A 221 -1.30 -12.43 -31.72
C ARG A 221 -0.26 -12.31 -32.84
N LYS A 222 0.50 -11.22 -32.87
CA LYS A 222 1.58 -11.01 -33.85
C LYS A 222 2.68 -12.05 -33.69
N ARG A 223 3.11 -12.34 -32.45
CA ARG A 223 4.12 -13.35 -32.13
C ARG A 223 3.69 -14.75 -32.58
N GLN A 224 2.43 -15.14 -32.30
CA GLN A 224 1.86 -16.42 -32.71
C GLN A 224 1.78 -16.53 -34.24
N SER A 225 1.44 -15.44 -34.95
CA SER A 225 1.44 -15.42 -36.41
C SER A 225 2.82 -15.65 -37.00
N VAL A 226 3.86 -15.00 -36.43
CA VAL A 226 5.25 -15.21 -36.88
C VAL A 226 5.70 -16.66 -36.64
N LEU A 227 5.46 -17.18 -35.44
CA LEU A 227 5.78 -18.58 -35.12
C LEU A 227 5.10 -19.57 -36.07
N ARG A 228 3.84 -19.31 -36.43
CA ARG A 228 3.10 -20.16 -37.36
C ARG A 228 3.74 -20.13 -38.75
N MET A 229 4.14 -18.97 -39.24
CA MET A 229 4.85 -18.86 -40.53
C MET A 229 6.20 -19.58 -40.51
N GLU A 230 6.96 -19.44 -39.43
CA GLU A 230 8.24 -20.15 -39.27
C GLU A 230 8.09 -21.66 -39.26
N LEU A 231 7.06 -22.18 -38.53
CA LEU A 231 6.73 -23.60 -38.52
C LEU A 231 6.31 -24.13 -39.88
N GLU A 232 5.53 -23.36 -40.67
CA GLU A 232 5.16 -23.71 -42.02
C GLU A 232 6.38 -23.73 -42.97
N TRP A 233 7.27 -22.75 -42.83
CA TRP A 233 8.50 -22.70 -43.57
C TRP A 233 9.42 -23.91 -43.27
N ALA A 234 9.62 -24.24 -41.99
CA ALA A 234 10.40 -25.40 -41.56
C ALA A 234 9.82 -26.73 -42.10
N LYS A 235 8.49 -26.88 -42.11
CA LYS A 235 7.82 -28.06 -42.68
C LYS A 235 8.00 -28.19 -44.18
N ARG A 236 8.07 -27.07 -44.92
CA ARG A 236 8.33 -27.07 -46.38
C ARG A 236 9.80 -27.43 -46.67
N GLY A 237 10.74 -26.89 -45.89
CA GLY A 237 12.17 -27.21 -46.04
C GLY A 237 12.53 -28.66 -45.79
N CYS A 238 11.83 -29.33 -44.90
CA CYS A 238 12.02 -30.78 -44.63
C CYS A 238 11.45 -31.71 -45.72
N ARG A 239 10.60 -31.22 -46.63
CA ARG A 239 10.06 -32.01 -47.77
C ARG A 239 10.88 -31.90 -49.03
N ALA A 240 11.93 -31.08 -49.07
CA ALA A 240 12.78 -30.83 -50.20
C ALA A 240 14.13 -31.59 -50.19
N ARG A 241 14.23 -32.65 -49.40
CA ARG A 241 15.35 -33.63 -49.37
C ARG A 241 14.85 -35.00 -49.60
#